data_7584f28d57f2be33c98921bb45811fcb
#
_entry.id   7584f28d57f2be33c98921bb45811fcb
#
_cell.length_a   1.000
_cell.length_b   1.000
_cell.length_c   1.000
_cell.angle_alpha   90.00
_cell.angle_beta   90.00
_cell.angle_gamma   90.00
#
_symmetry.space_group_name_H-M   'P 1'
#
loop_
_entity.id
_entity.type
_entity.pdbx_description
1 polymer ?
#
loop_
_entity_poly.entity_id
_entity_poly.type
_entity_poly.pdbx_seq_one_letter_code
_entity_poly.pdbx_strand_id
1 'polypeptide(L)'
;MGVQFTIDVSSRLVIITFEGQSTLQEIMALSSQIRSHPDFDPDFSEILDCTRVTQSSMPSDTIRSLARGESVYKPSSMHVVVAPHDHIFALARMGQVFAEQITPNIIVVRTMAEALKALNR
;
A
#
# COMPACT_ATOMS: atom_id res chain seq x y z
N MET A 1 -5.76 5.84 -14.93
CA MET A 1 -4.86 5.11 -14.81
C MET A 1 -4.39 4.67 -13.50
N GLY A 2 -4.26 3.57 -13.28
CA GLY A 2 -3.94 2.67 -12.27
C GLY A 2 -3.48 3.16 -10.91
N VAL A 3 -2.41 3.93 -10.81
CA VAL A 3 -1.81 4.22 -9.51
C VAL A 3 -1.07 5.55 -9.49
N GLN A 4 -1.18 6.27 -8.36
CA GLN A 4 -0.46 7.52 -8.14
C GLN A 4 -0.17 7.68 -6.65
N PHE A 5 0.71 8.61 -6.30
CA PHE A 5 1.07 8.82 -4.91
C PHE A 5 1.23 10.31 -4.57
N THR A 6 1.10 10.61 -3.28
CA THR A 6 1.46 11.90 -2.70
C THR A 6 2.29 11.67 -1.44
N ILE A 7 3.17 12.60 -1.13
CA ILE A 7 3.98 12.56 0.09
C ILE A 7 3.64 13.78 0.94
N ASP A 8 3.19 13.54 2.17
CA ASP A 8 2.92 14.60 3.14
C ASP A 8 4.03 14.56 4.18
N VAL A 9 4.99 15.46 4.04
CA VAL A 9 6.17 15.53 4.92
C VAL A 9 5.76 15.84 6.36
N SER A 10 4.81 16.76 6.55
CA SER A 10 4.39 17.15 7.89
C SER A 10 3.72 16.02 8.66
N SER A 11 3.01 15.15 7.96
CA SER A 11 2.37 13.97 8.55
C SER A 11 3.25 12.73 8.52
N ARG A 12 4.43 12.80 7.87
CA ARG A 12 5.34 11.67 7.69
C ARG A 12 4.64 10.49 7.04
N LEU A 13 3.94 10.75 5.94
CA LEU A 13 3.01 9.81 5.35
C LEU A 13 3.08 9.83 3.84
N VAL A 14 3.15 8.64 3.23
CA VAL A 14 2.98 8.45 1.78
C VAL A 14 1.60 7.86 1.56
N ILE A 15 0.83 8.47 0.66
CA ILE A 15 -0.49 7.94 0.29
C ILE A 15 -0.42 7.49 -1.16
N ILE A 16 -0.68 6.22 -1.39
CA ILE A 16 -0.74 5.62 -2.72
C ILE A 16 -2.20 5.35 -3.04
N THR A 17 -2.68 5.92 -4.14
CA THR A 17 -4.07 5.79 -4.54
C THR A 17 -4.15 4.88 -5.77
N PHE A 18 -4.95 3.82 -5.66
CA PHE A 18 -5.22 2.89 -6.74
C PHE A 18 -6.58 3.21 -7.36
N GLU A 19 -6.65 3.12 -8.69
CA GLU A 19 -7.86 3.43 -9.43
C GLU A 19 -7.94 2.49 -10.63
N GLY A 20 -9.00 1.70 -10.72
CA GLY A 20 -9.15 0.71 -11.77
C GLY A 20 -8.13 -0.42 -11.67
N GLN A 21 -7.64 -0.89 -12.82
CA GLN A 21 -6.65 -1.97 -12.87
C GLN A 21 -5.24 -1.41 -12.89
N SER A 22 -4.36 -2.01 -12.10
CA SER A 22 -2.94 -1.66 -12.07
C SER A 22 -2.10 -2.88 -12.40
N THR A 23 -1.00 -2.68 -13.13
CA THR A 23 -0.08 -3.76 -13.45
C THR A 23 1.08 -3.80 -12.45
N LEU A 24 1.73 -4.95 -12.36
CA LEU A 24 2.93 -5.09 -11.53
C LEU A 24 3.99 -4.05 -11.94
N GLN A 25 4.16 -3.82 -13.26
CA GLN A 25 5.13 -2.85 -13.76
C GLN A 25 4.82 -1.44 -13.31
N GLU A 26 3.54 -1.04 -13.34
CA GLU A 26 3.11 0.29 -12.87
C GLU A 26 3.43 0.47 -11.39
N ILE A 27 3.16 -0.54 -10.58
CA ILE A 27 3.41 -0.48 -9.13
C ILE A 27 4.91 -0.43 -8.83
N MET A 28 5.71 -1.22 -9.54
CA MET A 28 7.17 -1.20 -9.37
C MET A 28 7.77 0.14 -9.80
N ALA A 29 7.27 0.73 -10.89
CA ALA A 29 7.71 2.06 -11.34
C ALA A 29 7.37 3.11 -10.29
N LEU A 30 6.20 3.03 -9.67
CA LEU A 30 5.79 3.93 -8.62
C LEU A 30 6.71 3.82 -7.40
N SER A 31 7.06 2.62 -6.99
CA SER A 31 7.97 2.38 -5.87
C SER A 31 9.33 3.04 -6.12
N SER A 32 9.82 2.94 -7.35
CA SER A 32 11.07 3.59 -7.76
C SER A 32 10.97 5.10 -7.68
N GLN A 33 9.85 5.68 -8.11
CA GLN A 33 9.62 7.12 -8.04
C GLN A 33 9.56 7.60 -6.59
N ILE A 34 8.91 6.84 -5.71
CA ILE A 34 8.84 7.18 -4.29
C ILE A 34 10.24 7.18 -3.68
N ARG A 35 11.02 6.12 -3.94
CA ARG A 35 12.37 5.98 -3.42
C ARG A 35 13.26 7.17 -3.81
N SER A 36 13.09 7.68 -5.02
CA SER A 36 13.90 8.76 -5.57
C SER A 36 13.38 10.16 -5.21
N HIS A 37 12.21 10.25 -4.62
CA HIS A 37 11.58 11.55 -4.34
C HIS A 37 12.31 12.26 -3.20
N PRO A 38 12.65 13.56 -3.36
CA PRO A 38 13.42 14.30 -2.35
C PRO A 38 12.73 14.43 -0.99
N ASP A 39 11.40 14.34 -0.96
CA ASP A 39 10.63 14.45 0.28
C ASP A 39 10.43 13.11 0.99
N PHE A 40 10.83 12.00 0.36
CA PHE A 40 10.64 10.68 0.93
C PHE A 40 11.67 10.36 2.01
N ASP A 41 11.18 9.77 3.10
CA ASP A 41 12.03 9.25 4.18
C ASP A 41 11.56 7.81 4.47
N PRO A 42 12.47 6.83 4.50
CA PRO A 42 12.11 5.44 4.81
C PRO A 42 11.40 5.24 6.15
N ASP A 43 11.48 6.20 7.06
CA ASP A 43 10.75 6.18 8.33
C ASP A 43 9.28 6.54 8.20
N PHE A 44 8.86 7.06 7.05
CA PHE A 44 7.45 7.40 6.82
C PHE A 44 6.62 6.14 6.79
N SER A 45 5.36 6.26 7.18
CA SER A 45 4.36 5.21 7.00
C SER A 45 3.62 5.42 5.69
N GLU A 46 2.82 4.43 5.27
CA GLU A 46 2.06 4.58 4.04
C GLU A 46 0.62 4.12 4.21
N ILE A 47 -0.25 4.72 3.40
CA ILE A 47 -1.62 4.26 3.22
C ILE A 47 -1.75 3.84 1.76
N LEU A 48 -2.22 2.62 1.56
CA LEU A 48 -2.57 2.09 0.25
C LEU A 48 -4.08 2.26 0.10
N ASP A 49 -4.48 3.31 -0.59
CA ASP A 49 -5.89 3.70 -0.73
C ASP A 49 -6.52 2.96 -1.90
N CYS A 50 -7.30 1.93 -1.60
CA CYS A 50 -8.04 1.13 -2.58
C CYS A 50 -9.54 1.46 -2.57
N THR A 51 -9.94 2.63 -2.05
CA THR A 51 -11.36 2.99 -1.97
C THR A 51 -12.03 3.08 -3.33
N ARG A 52 -11.26 3.34 -4.39
CA ARG A 52 -11.77 3.44 -5.76
C ARG A 52 -11.63 2.16 -6.56
N VAL A 53 -11.14 1.08 -5.93
CA VAL A 53 -10.98 -0.20 -6.59
C VAL A 53 -12.14 -1.11 -6.18
N THR A 54 -13.02 -1.41 -7.12
CA THR A 54 -14.20 -2.23 -6.85
C THR A 54 -13.99 -3.69 -7.20
N GLN A 55 -13.07 -3.97 -8.11
CA GLN A 55 -12.72 -5.34 -8.50
C GLN A 55 -11.28 -5.36 -9.01
N SER A 56 -10.67 -6.53 -8.93
CA SER A 56 -9.31 -6.73 -9.43
C SER A 56 -9.19 -8.12 -10.01
N SER A 57 -8.52 -8.21 -11.17
CA SER A 57 -8.17 -9.48 -11.79
C SER A 57 -6.71 -9.85 -11.56
N MET A 58 -6.03 -9.18 -10.63
CA MET A 58 -4.64 -9.44 -10.33
C MET A 58 -4.45 -10.88 -9.83
N PRO A 59 -3.62 -11.69 -10.49
CA PRO A 59 -3.39 -13.07 -10.04
C PRO A 59 -2.74 -13.12 -8.66
N SER A 60 -3.00 -14.21 -7.93
CA SER A 60 -2.41 -14.38 -6.60
C SER A 60 -0.89 -14.42 -6.64
N ASP A 61 -0.28 -14.92 -7.72
CA ASP A 61 1.17 -14.90 -7.87
C ASP A 61 1.73 -13.48 -7.94
N THR A 62 1.00 -12.57 -8.59
CA THR A 62 1.38 -11.16 -8.66
C THR A 62 1.29 -10.52 -7.27
N ILE A 63 0.23 -10.80 -6.55
CA ILE A 63 0.05 -10.32 -5.17
C ILE A 63 1.19 -10.82 -4.28
N ARG A 64 1.55 -12.10 -4.43
CA ARG A 64 2.67 -12.68 -3.67
C ARG A 64 3.98 -11.98 -4.00
N SER A 65 4.24 -11.72 -5.29
CA SER A 65 5.45 -11.04 -5.73
C SER A 65 5.55 -9.63 -5.15
N LEU A 66 4.44 -8.88 -5.16
CA LEU A 66 4.40 -7.54 -4.58
C LEU A 66 4.63 -7.59 -3.06
N ALA A 67 3.97 -8.52 -2.38
CA ALA A 67 4.04 -8.63 -0.93
C ALA A 67 5.44 -9.05 -0.45
N ARG A 68 6.15 -9.84 -1.23
CA ARG A 68 7.48 -10.35 -0.90
C ARG A 68 8.62 -9.56 -1.52
N GLY A 69 8.28 -8.50 -2.27
CA GLY A 69 9.27 -7.64 -2.86
C GLY A 69 10.00 -6.81 -1.80
N GLU A 70 11.16 -6.29 -2.21
CA GLU A 70 11.95 -5.44 -1.33
C GLU A 70 11.20 -4.15 -1.02
N SER A 71 11.10 -3.83 0.27
CA SER A 71 10.42 -2.62 0.71
C SER A 71 11.37 -1.42 0.67
N VAL A 72 10.84 -0.26 0.30
CA VAL A 72 11.58 1.01 0.35
C VAL A 72 11.53 1.62 1.77
N TYR A 73 10.71 1.05 2.64
CA TYR A 73 10.50 1.57 4.00
C TYR A 73 11.35 0.81 5.02
N LYS A 74 11.53 1.42 6.19
CA LYS A 74 12.14 0.74 7.32
C LYS A 74 11.18 -0.31 7.90
N PRO A 75 11.70 -1.36 8.56
CA PRO A 75 10.83 -2.40 9.14
C PRO A 75 9.83 -1.87 10.17
N SER A 76 10.11 -0.75 10.82
CA SER A 76 9.22 -0.13 11.79
C SER A 76 8.08 0.67 11.17
N SER A 77 8.13 0.94 9.87
CA SER A 77 7.08 1.70 9.19
C SER A 77 5.77 0.93 9.18
N MET A 78 4.65 1.65 9.29
CA MET A 78 3.32 1.07 9.22
C MET A 78 2.80 1.15 7.78
N HIS A 79 2.10 0.12 7.35
CA HIS A 79 1.47 0.04 6.03
C HIS A 79 0.01 -0.28 6.23
N VAL A 80 -0.87 0.65 5.89
CA VAL A 80 -2.31 0.46 6.08
C VAL A 80 -3.00 0.42 4.73
N VAL A 81 -3.69 -0.68 4.45
CA VAL A 81 -4.47 -0.86 3.23
C VAL A 81 -5.92 -0.53 3.52
N VAL A 82 -6.49 0.41 2.78
CA VAL A 82 -7.90 0.80 2.91
C VAL A 82 -8.68 0.13 1.79
N ALA A 83 -9.51 -0.84 2.14
CA ALA A 83 -10.22 -1.69 1.18
C ALA A 83 -11.69 -1.88 1.60
N PRO A 84 -12.60 -0.95 1.23
CA PRO A 84 -14.00 -1.05 1.63
C PRO A 84 -14.77 -2.19 0.96
N HIS A 85 -14.39 -2.62 -0.24
CA HIS A 85 -15.08 -3.66 -0.99
C HIS A 85 -14.57 -5.05 -0.58
N ASP A 86 -15.48 -5.99 -0.37
CA ASP A 86 -15.15 -7.33 0.16
C ASP A 86 -14.10 -8.06 -0.66
N HIS A 87 -14.22 -8.05 -1.98
CA HIS A 87 -13.26 -8.72 -2.85
C HIS A 87 -11.86 -8.15 -2.68
N ILE A 88 -11.75 -6.83 -2.64
CA ILE A 88 -10.46 -6.15 -2.50
C ILE A 88 -9.91 -6.34 -1.09
N PHE A 89 -10.78 -6.31 -0.08
CA PHE A 89 -10.38 -6.59 1.29
C PHE A 89 -9.76 -7.98 1.41
N ALA A 90 -10.38 -8.99 0.78
CA ALA A 90 -9.85 -10.35 0.80
C ALA A 90 -8.48 -10.45 0.11
N LEU A 91 -8.30 -9.75 -1.03
CA LEU A 91 -7.01 -9.72 -1.71
C LEU A 91 -5.94 -9.03 -0.86
N ALA A 92 -6.29 -7.95 -0.17
CA ALA A 92 -5.37 -7.22 0.70
C ALA A 92 -4.95 -8.11 1.89
N ARG A 93 -5.89 -8.86 2.46
CA ARG A 93 -5.58 -9.82 3.54
C ARG A 93 -4.64 -10.92 3.06
N MET A 94 -4.83 -11.39 1.83
CA MET A 94 -3.92 -12.35 1.21
C MET A 94 -2.51 -11.78 1.11
N GLY A 95 -2.39 -10.55 0.65
CA GLY A 95 -1.09 -9.87 0.58
C GLY A 95 -0.45 -9.72 1.94
N GLN A 96 -1.24 -9.40 2.96
CA GLN A 96 -0.76 -9.28 4.34
C GLN A 96 -0.13 -10.60 4.81
N VAL A 97 -0.79 -11.72 4.54
CA VAL A 97 -0.28 -13.05 4.92
C VAL A 97 1.03 -13.36 4.19
N PHE A 98 1.08 -13.10 2.89
CA PHE A 98 2.30 -13.33 2.10
C PHE A 98 3.49 -12.50 2.59
N ALA A 99 3.23 -11.30 3.11
CA ALA A 99 4.27 -10.37 3.53
C ALA A 99 4.69 -10.52 4.99
N GLU A 100 4.02 -11.37 5.74
CA GLU A 100 4.10 -11.43 7.20
C GLU A 100 5.53 -11.44 7.77
N GLN A 101 6.44 -12.15 7.14
CA GLN A 101 7.81 -12.26 7.61
C GLN A 101 8.75 -11.17 7.07
N ILE A 102 8.31 -10.42 6.06
CA ILE A 102 9.14 -9.43 5.36
C ILE A 102 8.72 -8.02 5.75
N THR A 103 7.42 -7.80 5.82
CA THR A 103 6.84 -6.50 6.18
C THR A 103 5.78 -6.72 7.25
N PRO A 104 6.19 -6.80 8.53
CA PRO A 104 5.29 -7.25 9.60
C PRO A 104 4.20 -6.26 9.99
N ASN A 105 4.34 -4.98 9.63
CA ASN A 105 3.40 -3.94 10.09
C ASN A 105 2.38 -3.56 9.02
N ILE A 106 1.76 -4.57 8.40
CA ILE A 106 0.68 -4.36 7.43
C ILE A 106 -0.65 -4.56 8.14
N ILE A 107 -1.53 -3.57 8.02
CA ILE A 107 -2.89 -3.60 8.58
C ILE A 107 -3.87 -3.37 7.44
N VAL A 108 -4.97 -4.12 7.41
CA VAL A 108 -6.02 -3.96 6.41
C VAL A 108 -7.27 -3.46 7.10
N VAL A 109 -7.80 -2.34 6.64
CA VAL A 109 -9.00 -1.70 7.20
C VAL A 109 -10.00 -1.40 6.11
N ARG A 110 -11.22 -1.01 6.50
CA ARG A 110 -12.31 -0.74 5.57
C ARG A 110 -12.47 0.73 5.22
N THR A 111 -12.02 1.64 6.07
CA THR A 111 -12.23 3.07 5.87
C THR A 111 -10.94 3.86 6.08
N MET A 112 -10.89 5.04 5.48
CA MET A 112 -9.78 5.96 5.67
C MET A 112 -9.70 6.42 7.13
N ALA A 113 -10.84 6.61 7.80
CA ALA A 113 -10.87 6.98 9.21
C ALA A 113 -10.18 5.94 10.08
N GLU A 114 -10.44 4.65 9.80
CA GLU A 114 -9.77 3.55 10.51
C GLU A 114 -8.26 3.55 10.24
N ALA A 115 -7.86 3.86 9.01
CA ALA A 115 -6.44 3.93 8.66
C ALA A 115 -5.72 5.03 9.44
N LEU A 116 -6.31 6.21 9.48
CA LEU A 116 -5.73 7.34 10.22
C LEU A 116 -5.63 7.03 11.70
N LYS A 117 -6.66 6.39 12.27
CA LYS A 117 -6.65 5.98 13.66
C LYS A 117 -5.53 4.97 13.95
N ALA A 118 -5.34 4.00 13.05
CA ALA A 118 -4.27 3.01 13.18
C ALA A 118 -2.88 3.65 13.19
N LEU A 119 -2.74 4.79 12.53
CA LEU A 119 -1.49 5.55 12.46
C LEU A 119 -1.40 6.64 13.55
N ASN A 120 -2.35 6.68 14.48
CA ASN A 120 -2.44 7.70 15.54
C ASN A 120 -2.60 9.12 14.98
N ARG A 121 -3.43 9.26 13.95
CA ARG A 121 -3.71 10.56 13.32
C ARG A 121 -5.06 11.15 13.72
#